data_a0bb807bdb07f2929965a1155a4ccf19
#
_entry.id   a0bb807bdb07f2929965a1155a4ccf19
#
_cell.length_a   1.000
_cell.length_b   1.000
_cell.length_c   1.000
_cell.angle_alpha   90.00
_cell.angle_beta   90.00
_cell.angle_gamma   90.00
#
_symmetry.space_group_name_H-M   'P 1'
#
loop_
_entity.id
_entity.type
_entity.pdbx_description
1 polymer ?
#
loop_
_entity_poly.entity_id
_entity_poly.type
_entity_poly.pdbx_seq_one_letter_code
_entity_poly.pdbx_strand_id
1 'polypeptide(L)'
;MRKALAQNPNLLRTLLGLSFTLIFILGYAVYGATVSPSYYLYDSDTQYSNAEVQLENRIYNSETNKTTWTWQTNLDTSNLTWVNYTLDGQLESPTITVSNAGGLYHHIDLGNPDATDFSCSEMCANKTAHEIEFASGELFKIYTLGTVDASKRNNGTVFAKSLDEAWEKSAESLARDHGIAVFRVSVVENGNQSIEPTLEVQSENEQLSSVEVFSVDAATELVWAFAAVVGCFSILLVPSFMVYFVSREKEKKVQAKIEMANEDLERNLES
;
A
#
# COMPACT_ATOMS: atom_id res chain seq x y z
N MET A 1 16.93 -48.28 -15.98
CA MET A 1 17.54 -46.98 -16.27
C MET A 1 18.78 -47.05 -17.13
N ARG A 2 19.87 -47.80 -16.80
CA ARG A 2 21.09 -47.82 -17.61
C ARG A 2 20.87 -48.19 -19.09
N LYS A 3 20.03 -49.18 -19.43
CA LYS A 3 19.74 -49.63 -20.82
C LYS A 3 18.94 -48.57 -21.61
N ALA A 4 17.95 -47.91 -21.03
CA ALA A 4 17.14 -46.90 -21.73
C ALA A 4 17.96 -45.62 -22.01
N LEU A 5 18.83 -45.20 -21.09
CA LEU A 5 19.77 -44.10 -21.27
C LEU A 5 20.87 -44.41 -22.27
N ALA A 6 21.34 -45.67 -22.34
CA ALA A 6 22.35 -46.12 -23.29
C ALA A 6 21.79 -46.30 -24.73
N GLN A 7 20.48 -46.55 -24.86
CA GLN A 7 19.82 -46.73 -26.17
C GLN A 7 19.38 -45.39 -26.79
N ASN A 8 19.30 -44.30 -26.01
CA ASN A 8 18.95 -43.01 -26.55
C ASN A 8 19.86 -41.87 -25.99
N PRO A 9 21.04 -41.70 -26.59
CA PRO A 9 22.00 -40.69 -26.16
C PRO A 9 21.48 -39.25 -26.26
N ASN A 10 20.44 -39.00 -27.07
CA ASN A 10 19.79 -37.69 -27.15
C ASN A 10 18.97 -37.38 -25.89
N LEU A 11 18.34 -38.38 -25.28
CA LEU A 11 17.60 -38.21 -24.03
C LEU A 11 18.53 -37.78 -22.87
N LEU A 12 19.71 -38.38 -22.78
CA LEU A 12 20.73 -38.01 -21.80
C LEU A 12 21.23 -36.58 -22.01
N ARG A 13 21.48 -36.20 -23.26
CA ARG A 13 21.93 -34.84 -23.61
C ARG A 13 20.85 -33.80 -23.28
N THR A 14 19.58 -34.10 -23.57
CA THR A 14 18.46 -33.20 -23.27
C THR A 14 18.28 -33.03 -21.74
N LEU A 15 18.37 -34.13 -20.98
CA LEU A 15 18.28 -34.08 -19.50
C LEU A 15 19.44 -33.28 -18.89
N LEU A 16 20.67 -33.51 -19.36
CA LEU A 16 21.83 -32.73 -18.91
C LEU A 16 21.68 -31.25 -19.27
N GLY A 17 21.31 -30.94 -20.52
CA GLY A 17 21.09 -29.58 -20.97
C GLY A 17 20.03 -28.86 -20.11
N LEU A 18 18.91 -29.52 -19.87
CA LEU A 18 17.83 -28.96 -19.04
C LEU A 18 18.27 -28.74 -17.60
N SER A 19 19.03 -29.68 -17.00
CA SER A 19 19.58 -29.54 -15.66
C SER A 19 20.53 -28.36 -15.54
N PHE A 20 21.42 -28.18 -16.51
CA PHE A 20 22.32 -27.01 -16.57
C PHE A 20 21.53 -25.71 -16.72
N THR A 21 20.54 -25.67 -17.61
CA THR A 21 19.68 -24.47 -17.77
C THR A 21 18.96 -24.11 -16.48
N LEU A 22 18.42 -25.08 -15.75
CA LEU A 22 17.77 -24.85 -14.45
C LEU A 22 18.74 -24.32 -13.39
N ILE A 23 19.98 -24.86 -13.35
CA ILE A 23 21.01 -24.37 -12.42
C ILE A 23 21.39 -22.91 -12.75
N PHE A 24 21.52 -22.57 -14.04
CA PHE A 24 21.81 -21.21 -14.47
C PHE A 24 20.67 -20.25 -14.14
N ILE A 25 19.40 -20.65 -14.37
CA ILE A 25 18.24 -19.84 -14.03
C ILE A 25 18.17 -19.61 -12.52
N LEU A 26 18.39 -20.66 -11.72
CA LEU A 26 18.40 -20.55 -10.27
C LEU A 26 19.55 -19.66 -9.78
N GLY A 27 20.76 -19.84 -10.33
CA GLY A 27 21.90 -18.98 -10.03
C GLY A 27 21.67 -17.51 -10.40
N TYR A 28 21.04 -17.25 -11.54
CA TYR A 28 20.66 -15.91 -11.96
C TYR A 28 19.58 -15.30 -11.06
N ALA A 29 18.57 -16.08 -10.66
CA ALA A 29 17.53 -15.63 -9.75
C ALA A 29 18.10 -15.27 -8.36
N VAL A 30 18.97 -16.11 -7.81
CA VAL A 30 19.66 -15.85 -6.54
C VAL A 30 20.57 -14.62 -6.65
N TYR A 31 21.35 -14.54 -7.71
CA TYR A 31 22.20 -13.38 -7.98
C TYR A 31 21.37 -12.09 -8.13
N GLY A 32 20.27 -12.15 -8.87
CA GLY A 32 19.36 -11.03 -9.02
C GLY A 32 18.76 -10.57 -7.67
N ALA A 33 18.40 -11.52 -6.82
CA ALA A 33 17.87 -11.21 -5.48
C ALA A 33 18.92 -10.59 -4.55
N THR A 34 20.20 -10.93 -4.72
CA THR A 34 21.29 -10.43 -3.86
C THR A 34 21.89 -9.09 -4.33
N VAL A 35 21.78 -8.78 -5.63
CA VAL A 35 22.39 -7.57 -6.25
C VAL A 35 21.32 -6.54 -6.62
N SER A 36 20.05 -6.93 -6.68
CA SER A 36 18.96 -6.00 -6.96
C SER A 36 18.80 -4.98 -5.83
N PRO A 37 18.44 -3.74 -6.18
CA PRO A 37 18.07 -2.75 -5.17
C PRO A 37 17.02 -3.31 -4.24
N SER A 38 17.20 -3.07 -2.96
CA SER A 38 16.32 -3.60 -1.94
C SER A 38 15.02 -2.78 -1.86
N TYR A 39 13.94 -3.44 -1.47
CA TYR A 39 12.76 -2.74 -1.00
C TYR A 39 13.01 -2.31 0.44
N TYR A 40 12.57 -1.11 0.75
CA TYR A 40 12.59 -0.54 2.08
C TYR A 40 11.18 -0.23 2.51
N LEU A 41 10.87 -0.51 3.76
CA LEU A 41 9.66 -0.06 4.43
C LEU A 41 9.96 1.26 5.10
N TYR A 42 9.04 2.20 5.01
CA TYR A 42 9.10 3.42 5.80
C TYR A 42 7.83 3.58 6.62
N ASP A 43 7.99 4.15 7.79
CA ASP A 43 6.91 4.53 8.68
C ASP A 43 6.90 6.05 8.85
N SER A 44 5.72 6.61 9.01
CA SER A 44 5.52 8.01 9.37
C SER A 44 4.77 8.13 10.68
N ASP A 45 5.13 9.13 11.47
CA ASP A 45 4.43 9.51 12.68
C ASP A 45 3.64 10.79 12.45
N THR A 46 2.40 10.80 12.93
CA THR A 46 1.54 11.99 12.90
C THR A 46 2.00 12.97 13.97
N GLN A 47 2.38 14.17 13.56
CA GLN A 47 2.73 15.27 14.42
C GLN A 47 1.57 16.26 14.50
N TYR A 48 1.16 16.56 15.72
CA TYR A 48 0.11 17.54 16.00
C TYR A 48 0.75 18.87 16.40
N SER A 49 0.33 19.95 15.75
CA SER A 49 0.79 21.30 16.06
C SER A 49 -0.39 22.24 16.24
N ASN A 50 -0.44 22.90 17.39
CA ASN A 50 -1.45 23.94 17.64
C ASN A 50 -1.01 25.25 16.99
N ALA A 51 -1.87 25.82 16.19
CA ALA A 51 -1.62 27.09 15.55
C ALA A 51 -2.00 28.28 16.44
N GLU A 52 -1.23 29.35 16.36
CA GLU A 52 -1.63 30.62 16.95
C GLU A 52 -2.82 31.19 16.20
N VAL A 53 -3.87 31.49 16.93
CA VAL A 53 -5.12 32.05 16.38
C VAL A 53 -5.29 33.47 16.90
N GLN A 54 -5.48 34.39 15.97
CA GLN A 54 -5.69 35.81 16.32
C GLN A 54 -7.11 36.23 15.97
N LEU A 55 -7.85 36.73 16.95
CA LEU A 55 -9.14 37.36 16.70
C LEU A 55 -8.91 38.69 15.92
N GLU A 56 -9.39 38.72 14.68
CA GLU A 56 -9.34 39.94 13.86
C GLU A 56 -10.42 40.96 14.28
N ASN A 57 -11.64 40.47 14.44
CA ASN A 57 -12.75 41.33 14.80
C ASN A 57 -13.94 40.58 15.42
N ARG A 58 -14.79 41.32 16.10
CA ARG A 58 -16.13 40.96 16.54
C ARG A 58 -17.10 42.02 16.06
N ILE A 59 -18.13 41.66 15.31
CA ILE A 59 -19.14 42.55 14.75
C ILE A 59 -20.51 42.06 15.19
N TYR A 60 -21.29 42.97 15.76
CA TYR A 60 -22.71 42.72 15.98
C TYR A 60 -23.53 43.51 14.96
N ASN A 61 -24.35 42.82 14.19
CA ASN A 61 -25.26 43.43 13.22
C ASN A 61 -26.67 43.46 13.86
N SER A 62 -27.14 44.67 14.16
CA SER A 62 -28.44 44.88 14.77
C SER A 62 -29.63 44.62 13.84
N GLU A 63 -29.43 44.68 12.51
CA GLU A 63 -30.48 44.42 11.52
C GLU A 63 -30.78 42.92 11.41
N THR A 64 -29.77 42.12 11.46
CA THR A 64 -29.90 40.66 11.39
C THR A 64 -29.94 40.00 12.77
N ASN A 65 -29.69 40.76 13.83
CA ASN A 65 -29.54 40.29 15.22
C ASN A 65 -28.52 39.15 15.32
N LYS A 66 -27.36 39.30 14.70
CA LYS A 66 -26.30 38.30 14.71
C LYS A 66 -24.95 38.88 15.11
N THR A 67 -24.18 38.12 15.85
CA THR A 67 -22.79 38.40 16.21
C THR A 67 -21.88 37.53 15.34
N THR A 68 -20.84 38.17 14.76
CA THR A 68 -19.82 37.46 13.97
C THR A 68 -18.47 37.71 14.61
N TRP A 69 -17.73 36.63 14.86
CA TRP A 69 -16.31 36.68 15.20
C TRP A 69 -15.51 36.16 14.01
N THR A 70 -14.35 36.74 13.77
CA THR A 70 -13.46 36.34 12.70
C THR A 70 -12.03 36.21 13.23
N TRP A 71 -11.44 35.04 13.02
CA TRP A 71 -10.06 34.75 13.35
C TRP A 71 -9.26 34.48 12.08
N GLN A 72 -7.96 34.75 12.20
CA GLN A 72 -6.99 34.39 11.19
C GLN A 72 -5.87 33.57 11.82
N THR A 73 -5.40 32.57 11.08
CA THR A 73 -4.25 31.75 11.45
C THR A 73 -3.38 31.46 10.23
N ASN A 74 -2.08 31.38 10.45
CA ASN A 74 -1.10 31.00 9.44
C ASN A 74 -0.61 29.59 9.77
N LEU A 75 -0.72 28.67 8.81
CA LEU A 75 -0.28 27.30 8.97
C LEU A 75 0.81 26.98 7.97
N ASP A 76 1.84 26.28 8.43
CA ASP A 76 2.74 25.56 7.54
C ASP A 76 2.04 24.30 7.06
N THR A 77 1.84 24.22 5.76
CA THR A 77 1.13 23.09 5.14
C THR A 77 2.07 22.04 4.57
N SER A 78 3.38 22.11 4.87
CA SER A 78 4.34 21.06 4.52
C SER A 78 3.96 19.75 5.19
N ASN A 79 3.88 18.67 4.42
CA ASN A 79 3.46 17.35 4.90
C ASN A 79 2.10 17.34 5.63
N LEU A 80 1.25 18.32 5.36
CA LEU A 80 -0.05 18.44 5.99
C LEU A 80 -1.00 17.34 5.54
N THR A 81 -1.63 16.68 6.51
CA THR A 81 -2.70 15.71 6.25
C THR A 81 -4.04 16.43 6.30
N TRP A 82 -4.35 17.11 7.39
CA TRP A 82 -5.53 17.99 7.52
C TRP A 82 -5.39 19.01 8.63
N VAL A 83 -6.32 19.93 8.66
CA VAL A 83 -6.48 20.92 9.72
C VAL A 83 -7.79 20.67 10.45
N ASN A 84 -7.71 20.65 11.77
CA ASN A 84 -8.82 20.48 12.67
C ASN A 84 -9.13 21.81 13.36
N TYR A 85 -10.38 22.25 13.30
CA TYR A 85 -10.87 23.44 13.95
C TYR A 85 -11.87 23.03 15.02
N THR A 86 -11.61 23.38 16.26
CA THR A 86 -12.50 23.10 17.40
C THR A 86 -12.92 24.42 18.02
N LEU A 87 -14.20 24.63 18.19
CA LEU A 87 -14.76 25.81 18.81
C LEU A 87 -15.39 25.44 20.15
N ASP A 88 -15.00 26.15 21.19
CA ASP A 88 -15.55 26.00 22.53
C ASP A 88 -16.14 27.33 22.99
N GLY A 89 -17.32 27.30 23.58
CA GLY A 89 -18.00 28.48 24.08
C GLY A 89 -19.49 28.26 24.32
N GLN A 90 -20.12 29.27 24.87
CA GLN A 90 -21.58 29.28 25.13
C GLN A 90 -22.32 29.70 23.84
N LEU A 91 -22.38 28.79 22.89
CA LEU A 91 -23.05 28.95 21.61
C LEU A 91 -24.25 28.00 21.54
N GLU A 92 -25.35 28.44 20.94
CA GLU A 92 -26.55 27.60 20.80
C GLU A 92 -26.62 26.91 19.44
N SER A 93 -26.42 27.69 18.34
CA SER A 93 -26.48 27.17 16.98
C SER A 93 -25.57 27.98 16.05
N PRO A 94 -24.26 27.90 16.26
CA PRO A 94 -23.33 28.69 15.46
C PRO A 94 -23.24 28.18 14.03
N THR A 95 -23.04 29.10 13.12
CA THR A 95 -22.59 28.80 11.77
C THR A 95 -21.10 29.07 11.70
N ILE A 96 -20.30 28.05 11.40
CA ILE A 96 -18.85 28.16 11.27
C ILE A 96 -18.48 28.11 9.80
N THR A 97 -17.71 29.12 9.36
CA THR A 97 -17.18 29.19 7.99
C THR A 97 -15.67 29.17 8.04
N VAL A 98 -15.06 28.19 7.41
CA VAL A 98 -13.61 28.12 7.20
C VAL A 98 -13.30 28.49 5.76
N SER A 99 -12.35 29.40 5.55
CA SER A 99 -11.99 29.89 4.22
C SER A 99 -10.48 29.99 4.03
N ASN A 100 -10.07 29.78 2.78
CA ASN A 100 -8.70 29.93 2.31
C ASN A 100 -8.73 30.44 0.85
N ALA A 101 -7.89 31.41 0.53
CA ALA A 101 -7.87 32.03 -0.81
C ALA A 101 -7.47 31.04 -1.92
N GLY A 102 -6.64 30.05 -1.60
CA GLY A 102 -6.24 28.97 -2.52
C GLY A 102 -7.28 27.87 -2.70
N GLY A 103 -8.39 27.96 -1.96
CA GLY A 103 -9.38 26.89 -1.89
C GLY A 103 -9.04 25.84 -0.83
N LEU A 104 -10.04 25.11 -0.41
CA LEU A 104 -9.90 23.99 0.52
C LEU A 104 -10.98 22.93 0.26
N TYR A 105 -10.66 21.72 0.66
CA TYR A 105 -11.55 20.57 0.56
C TYR A 105 -12.17 20.28 1.92
N HIS A 106 -13.44 19.92 1.91
CA HIS A 106 -14.16 19.47 3.09
C HIS A 106 -15.07 18.30 2.74
N HIS A 107 -15.16 17.38 3.69
CA HIS A 107 -16.11 16.26 3.69
C HIS A 107 -16.48 15.94 5.13
N ILE A 108 -17.69 15.46 5.38
CA ILE A 108 -18.18 15.14 6.72
C ILE A 108 -17.36 14.05 7.42
N ASP A 109 -16.83 13.11 6.63
CA ASP A 109 -16.00 12.01 7.14
C ASP A 109 -14.49 12.34 7.17
N LEU A 110 -14.09 13.53 6.77
CA LEU A 110 -12.70 13.93 6.82
C LEU A 110 -12.23 13.99 8.27
N GLY A 111 -11.13 13.29 8.58
CA GLY A 111 -10.61 13.16 9.94
C GLY A 111 -11.31 12.09 10.80
N ASN A 112 -12.29 11.39 10.27
CA ASN A 112 -12.88 10.24 10.92
C ASN A 112 -12.02 8.98 10.71
N PRO A 113 -11.42 8.38 11.77
CA PRO A 113 -10.56 7.21 11.63
C PRO A 113 -11.32 5.95 11.16
N ASP A 114 -12.63 5.92 11.33
CA ASP A 114 -13.48 4.79 10.93
C ASP A 114 -13.97 4.88 9.48
N ALA A 115 -13.77 6.02 8.82
CA ALA A 115 -14.17 6.23 7.43
C ALA A 115 -13.14 5.66 6.46
N THR A 116 -13.22 4.36 6.19
CA THR A 116 -12.27 3.64 5.33
C THR A 116 -12.59 3.70 3.84
N ASP A 117 -13.83 4.01 3.47
CA ASP A 117 -14.33 3.90 2.09
C ASP A 117 -14.45 5.23 1.35
N PHE A 118 -13.96 6.33 1.90
CA PHE A 118 -14.03 7.60 1.21
C PHE A 118 -12.67 8.07 0.68
N SER A 119 -12.71 8.76 -0.47
CA SER A 119 -11.54 9.38 -1.10
C SER A 119 -11.79 10.86 -1.31
N CYS A 120 -10.94 11.71 -0.75
CA CYS A 120 -11.11 13.15 -0.88
C CYS A 120 -10.92 13.64 -2.32
N SER A 121 -10.19 12.90 -3.17
CA SER A 121 -10.07 13.22 -4.59
C SER A 121 -11.40 13.11 -5.36
N GLU A 122 -12.33 12.28 -4.86
CA GLU A 122 -13.60 11.99 -5.53
C GLU A 122 -14.80 12.61 -4.81
N MET A 123 -14.78 12.63 -3.47
CA MET A 123 -15.95 12.95 -2.66
C MET A 123 -15.89 14.32 -1.99
N CYS A 124 -14.69 14.89 -1.77
CA CYS A 124 -14.58 16.17 -1.08
C CYS A 124 -14.99 17.34 -1.97
N ALA A 125 -15.79 18.22 -1.41
CA ALA A 125 -16.13 19.49 -2.06
C ALA A 125 -14.97 20.48 -1.98
N ASN A 126 -14.52 21.02 -3.12
CA ASN A 126 -13.52 22.08 -3.19
C ASN A 126 -14.20 23.45 -3.36
N LYS A 127 -13.99 24.35 -2.40
CA LYS A 127 -14.50 25.72 -2.41
C LYS A 127 -13.48 26.63 -1.72
N THR A 128 -13.60 27.94 -1.95
CA THR A 128 -12.83 28.94 -1.21
C THR A 128 -13.31 29.11 0.23
N ALA A 129 -14.54 28.67 0.54
CA ALA A 129 -15.09 28.67 1.89
C ALA A 129 -16.06 27.50 2.07
N HIS A 130 -16.01 26.84 3.24
CA HIS A 130 -16.96 25.85 3.67
C HIS A 130 -17.71 26.35 4.90
N GLU A 131 -19.03 26.29 4.85
CA GLU A 131 -19.93 26.73 5.89
C GLU A 131 -20.68 25.52 6.46
N ILE A 132 -20.68 25.40 7.78
CA ILE A 132 -21.35 24.34 8.51
C ILE A 132 -22.19 24.96 9.60
N GLU A 133 -23.48 24.58 9.66
CA GLU A 133 -24.40 24.94 10.72
C GLU A 133 -24.41 23.81 11.76
N PHE A 134 -24.27 24.17 13.01
CA PHE A 134 -24.30 23.23 14.14
C PHE A 134 -25.57 23.39 14.95
N ALA A 135 -26.12 22.25 15.40
CA ALA A 135 -27.23 22.25 16.33
C ALA A 135 -26.75 22.42 17.79
N SER A 136 -27.64 22.84 18.64
CA SER A 136 -27.34 22.99 20.07
C SER A 136 -26.88 21.67 20.69
N GLY A 137 -25.76 21.72 21.39
CA GLY A 137 -25.17 20.56 22.08
C GLY A 137 -24.31 19.65 21.20
N GLU A 138 -24.10 19.99 19.93
CA GLU A 138 -23.13 19.30 19.07
C GLU A 138 -21.70 19.75 19.38
N LEU A 139 -20.74 18.89 19.10
CA LEU A 139 -19.32 19.25 19.13
C LEU A 139 -18.99 20.10 17.88
N PHE A 140 -18.61 21.35 18.08
CA PHE A 140 -18.27 22.27 16.99
C PHE A 140 -16.86 21.96 16.47
N LYS A 141 -16.75 20.98 15.57
CA LYS A 141 -15.49 20.52 15.04
C LYS A 141 -15.55 20.37 13.51
N ILE A 142 -14.55 20.90 12.81
CA ILE A 142 -14.45 20.86 11.37
C ILE A 142 -13.06 20.38 10.98
N TYR A 143 -12.98 19.54 9.96
CA TYR A 143 -11.74 19.15 9.31
C TYR A 143 -11.68 19.67 7.88
N THR A 144 -10.53 20.18 7.47
CA THR A 144 -10.31 20.65 6.08
C THR A 144 -8.94 20.22 5.56
N LEU A 145 -8.83 20.13 4.23
CA LEU A 145 -7.59 19.95 3.49
C LEU A 145 -7.33 21.18 2.62
N GLY A 146 -6.09 21.63 2.54
CA GLY A 146 -5.66 22.64 1.57
C GLY A 146 -5.48 22.06 0.16
N THR A 147 -5.42 20.75 0.01
CA THR A 147 -5.30 20.03 -1.27
C THR A 147 -5.84 18.63 -1.13
N VAL A 148 -6.22 17.98 -2.25
CA VAL A 148 -6.58 16.55 -2.27
C VAL A 148 -5.38 15.65 -2.07
N ASP A 149 -4.17 16.14 -2.36
CA ASP A 149 -2.93 15.42 -2.15
C ASP A 149 -2.38 15.66 -0.74
N ALA A 150 -3.13 15.20 0.26
CA ALA A 150 -2.63 15.17 1.62
C ALA A 150 -1.39 14.29 1.74
N SER A 151 -0.51 14.56 2.72
CA SER A 151 0.63 13.69 2.99
C SER A 151 0.17 12.27 3.31
N LYS A 152 0.99 11.29 2.92
CA LYS A 152 0.66 9.89 3.17
C LYS A 152 0.84 9.59 4.65
N ARG A 153 -0.18 8.95 5.21
CA ARG A 153 -0.13 8.43 6.57
C ARG A 153 0.40 7.01 6.60
N ASN A 154 0.95 6.65 7.75
CA ASN A 154 1.41 5.31 8.08
C ASN A 154 2.62 4.87 7.24
N ASN A 155 2.68 3.59 6.94
CA ASN A 155 3.78 2.95 6.29
C ASN A 155 3.63 2.90 4.77
N GLY A 156 4.76 2.79 4.12
CA GLY A 156 4.84 2.58 2.68
C GLY A 156 6.10 1.81 2.30
N THR A 157 6.26 1.60 0.99
CA THR A 157 7.43 0.92 0.45
C THR A 157 8.10 1.78 -0.61
N VAL A 158 9.43 1.82 -0.57
CA VAL A 158 10.25 2.45 -1.60
C VAL A 158 11.30 1.46 -2.11
N PHE A 159 11.67 1.65 -3.37
CA PHE A 159 12.70 0.87 -4.01
C PHE A 159 13.97 1.71 -4.15
N ALA A 160 15.06 1.30 -3.49
CA ALA A 160 16.30 2.06 -3.44
C ALA A 160 17.54 1.15 -3.46
N LYS A 161 18.67 1.73 -3.84
CA LYS A 161 19.97 1.03 -3.88
C LYS A 161 20.70 1.07 -2.54
N SER A 162 20.36 2.04 -1.71
CA SER A 162 20.94 2.25 -0.38
C SER A 162 19.91 2.77 0.60
N LEU A 163 20.21 2.68 1.89
CA LEU A 163 19.37 3.22 2.95
C LEU A 163 19.23 4.75 2.82
N ASP A 164 20.28 5.46 2.46
CA ASP A 164 20.24 6.92 2.28
C ASP A 164 19.29 7.31 1.12
N GLU A 165 19.38 6.62 -0.01
CA GLU A 165 18.45 6.81 -1.14
C GLU A 165 16.99 6.46 -0.73
N ALA A 166 16.83 5.44 0.12
CA ALA A 166 15.51 5.06 0.63
C ALA A 166 14.92 6.16 1.53
N TRP A 167 15.74 6.75 2.41
CA TRP A 167 15.33 7.89 3.22
C TRP A 167 14.88 9.08 2.38
N GLU A 168 15.66 9.46 1.38
CA GLU A 168 15.34 10.56 0.46
C GLU A 168 14.01 10.31 -0.27
N LYS A 169 13.85 9.14 -0.89
CA LYS A 169 12.62 8.78 -1.59
C LYS A 169 11.40 8.68 -0.68
N SER A 170 11.58 8.19 0.54
CA SER A 170 10.50 8.12 1.53
C SER A 170 10.08 9.53 1.96
N ALA A 171 11.04 10.42 2.21
CA ALA A 171 10.77 11.81 2.51
C ALA A 171 10.03 12.51 1.34
N GLU A 172 10.47 12.31 0.09
CA GLU A 172 9.77 12.81 -1.10
C GLU A 172 8.34 12.27 -1.22
N SER A 173 8.11 11.01 -0.84
CA SER A 173 6.78 10.42 -0.91
C SER A 173 5.80 10.97 0.13
N LEU A 174 6.31 11.50 1.24
CA LEU A 174 5.53 12.18 2.29
C LEU A 174 5.41 13.68 2.00
N ALA A 175 6.44 14.28 1.41
CA ALA A 175 6.48 15.72 1.14
C ALA A 175 5.37 16.13 0.15
N ARG A 176 4.83 17.31 0.41
CA ARG A 176 3.93 18.02 -0.51
C ARG A 176 4.46 19.44 -0.70
N ASP A 177 4.41 19.91 -1.92
CA ASP A 177 4.78 21.29 -2.27
C ASP A 177 3.73 22.27 -1.78
N HIS A 178 3.59 22.37 -0.46
CA HIS A 178 2.72 23.32 0.20
C HIS A 178 3.60 24.33 0.92
N GLY A 179 3.13 25.56 0.97
CA GLY A 179 3.79 26.63 1.69
C GLY A 179 2.97 27.05 2.90
N ILE A 180 3.29 28.22 3.44
CA ILE A 180 2.48 28.85 4.47
C ILE A 180 1.15 29.27 3.86
N ALA A 181 0.05 28.79 4.42
CA ALA A 181 -1.30 29.16 4.02
C ALA A 181 -2.01 29.96 5.11
N VAL A 182 -2.80 30.93 4.69
CA VAL A 182 -3.63 31.76 5.58
C VAL A 182 -5.05 31.20 5.60
N PHE A 183 -5.49 30.79 6.78
CA PHE A 183 -6.86 30.35 7.01
C PHE A 183 -7.62 31.39 7.80
N ARG A 184 -8.85 31.63 7.40
CA ARG A 184 -9.78 32.50 8.11
C ARG A 184 -10.97 31.67 8.59
N VAL A 185 -11.30 31.82 9.86
CA VAL A 185 -12.47 31.18 10.48
C VAL A 185 -13.44 32.26 10.91
N SER A 186 -14.68 32.17 10.46
CA SER A 186 -15.75 33.06 10.88
C SER A 186 -16.83 32.26 11.60
N VAL A 187 -17.27 32.74 12.73
CA VAL A 187 -18.35 32.15 13.53
C VAL A 187 -19.47 33.14 13.65
N VAL A 188 -20.66 32.73 13.27
CA VAL A 188 -21.87 33.56 13.33
C VAL A 188 -22.85 32.93 14.32
N GLU A 189 -23.29 33.68 15.31
CA GLU A 189 -24.27 33.27 16.32
C GLU A 189 -25.39 34.28 16.43
N ASN A 190 -26.56 33.82 16.82
CA ASN A 190 -27.74 34.67 17.05
C ASN A 190 -27.60 35.54 18.30
N GLY A 191 -28.15 36.74 18.24
CA GLY A 191 -28.15 37.69 19.35
C GLY A 191 -26.84 38.51 19.46
N ASN A 192 -26.84 39.43 20.40
CA ASN A 192 -25.67 40.21 20.74
C ASN A 192 -24.82 39.49 21.78
N GLN A 193 -23.99 38.61 21.32
CA GLN A 193 -23.10 37.77 22.14
C GLN A 193 -21.87 38.59 22.55
N SER A 194 -21.64 38.80 23.82
CA SER A 194 -20.50 39.55 24.35
C SER A 194 -19.33 38.69 24.75
N ILE A 195 -19.56 37.39 24.97
CA ILE A 195 -18.50 36.43 25.34
C ILE A 195 -17.91 35.87 24.04
N GLU A 196 -16.59 36.00 23.91
CA GLU A 196 -15.85 35.44 22.81
C GLU A 196 -15.70 33.93 22.99
N PRO A 197 -16.06 33.11 21.98
CA PRO A 197 -15.76 31.70 22.02
C PRO A 197 -14.26 31.46 21.75
N THR A 198 -13.72 30.39 22.28
CA THR A 198 -12.35 29.97 22.06
C THR A 198 -12.27 29.12 20.82
N LEU A 199 -11.43 29.53 19.86
CA LEU A 199 -11.13 28.75 18.67
C LEU A 199 -9.76 28.10 18.84
N GLU A 200 -9.71 26.77 18.72
CA GLU A 200 -8.48 26.00 18.64
C GLU A 200 -8.30 25.50 17.22
N VAL A 201 -7.10 25.69 16.69
CA VAL A 201 -6.72 25.20 15.35
C VAL A 201 -5.50 24.31 15.48
N GLN A 202 -5.64 23.09 15.05
CA GLN A 202 -4.59 22.07 15.11
C GLN A 202 -4.30 21.55 13.70
N SER A 203 -3.04 21.58 13.30
CA SER A 203 -2.57 20.93 12.09
C SER A 203 -2.08 19.52 12.40
N GLU A 204 -2.37 18.60 11.51
CA GLU A 204 -1.89 17.23 11.55
C GLU A 204 -0.97 17.01 10.36
N ASN A 205 0.32 16.79 10.65
CA ASN A 205 1.38 16.66 9.65
C ASN A 205 2.04 15.29 9.81
N GLU A 206 2.47 14.70 8.71
CA GLU A 206 3.21 13.44 8.75
C GLU A 206 4.71 13.71 8.71
N GLN A 207 5.44 13.04 9.57
CA GLN A 207 6.89 13.08 9.62
C GLN A 207 7.46 11.68 9.45
N LEU A 208 8.45 11.53 8.57
CA LEU A 208 9.18 10.27 8.42
C LEU A 208 9.85 9.89 9.74
N SER A 209 9.49 8.72 10.27
CA SER A 209 9.99 8.23 11.57
C SER A 209 11.05 7.15 11.41
N SER A 210 10.87 6.22 10.47
CA SER A 210 11.83 5.14 10.23
C SER A 210 11.89 4.72 8.78
N VAL A 211 13.04 4.18 8.38
CA VAL A 211 13.22 3.48 7.10
C VAL A 211 14.03 2.22 7.37
N GLU A 212 13.47 1.08 7.05
CA GLU A 212 14.08 -0.21 7.31
C GLU A 212 14.12 -1.06 6.03
N VAL A 213 15.13 -1.93 5.94
CA VAL A 213 15.21 -2.88 4.83
C VAL A 213 14.05 -3.87 4.93
N PHE A 214 13.27 -4.02 3.88
CA PHE A 214 12.29 -5.09 3.80
C PHE A 214 13.01 -6.44 3.79
N SER A 215 13.04 -7.09 4.94
CA SER A 215 13.65 -8.41 5.08
C SER A 215 12.61 -9.49 4.85
N VAL A 216 12.78 -10.24 3.77
CA VAL A 216 12.03 -11.48 3.58
C VAL A 216 12.68 -12.58 4.40
N ASP A 217 11.88 -13.40 5.05
CA ASP A 217 12.41 -14.57 5.76
C ASP A 217 13.10 -15.52 4.77
N ALA A 218 14.43 -15.49 4.78
CA ALA A 218 15.26 -16.28 3.88
C ALA A 218 14.98 -17.79 3.97
N ALA A 219 14.53 -18.29 5.11
CA ALA A 219 14.17 -19.71 5.28
C ALA A 219 12.89 -20.05 4.51
N THR A 220 11.88 -19.21 4.60
CA THR A 220 10.62 -19.37 3.88
C THR A 220 10.83 -19.27 2.36
N GLU A 221 11.62 -18.30 1.89
CA GLU A 221 11.95 -18.16 0.47
C GLU A 221 12.74 -19.35 -0.06
N LEU A 222 13.69 -19.89 0.72
CA LEU A 222 14.44 -21.08 0.35
C LEU A 222 13.50 -22.30 0.19
N VAL A 223 12.54 -22.47 1.10
CA VAL A 223 11.54 -23.54 1.01
C VAL A 223 10.69 -23.41 -0.25
N TRP A 224 10.21 -22.22 -0.57
CA TRP A 224 9.45 -21.97 -1.80
C TRP A 224 10.27 -22.20 -3.06
N ALA A 225 11.52 -21.72 -3.10
CA ALA A 225 12.42 -21.96 -4.22
C ALA A 225 12.70 -23.45 -4.41
N PHE A 226 12.93 -24.20 -3.31
CA PHE A 226 13.11 -25.64 -3.34
C PHE A 226 11.86 -26.36 -3.83
N ALA A 227 10.68 -25.98 -3.34
CA ALA A 227 9.40 -26.54 -3.78
C ALA A 227 9.17 -26.31 -5.29
N ALA A 228 9.49 -25.12 -5.79
CA ALA A 228 9.40 -24.82 -7.21
C ALA A 228 10.33 -25.71 -8.05
N VAL A 229 11.60 -25.87 -7.63
CA VAL A 229 12.57 -26.75 -8.30
C VAL A 229 12.10 -28.22 -8.30
N VAL A 230 11.66 -28.74 -7.15
CA VAL A 230 11.12 -30.10 -7.04
C VAL A 230 9.87 -30.28 -7.89
N GLY A 231 9.00 -29.28 -7.94
CA GLY A 231 7.81 -29.26 -8.80
C GLY A 231 8.17 -29.35 -10.28
N CYS A 232 9.10 -28.52 -10.75
CA CYS A 232 9.58 -28.54 -12.11
C CYS A 232 10.23 -29.88 -12.48
N PHE A 233 11.06 -30.45 -11.62
CA PHE A 233 11.63 -31.77 -11.85
C PHE A 233 10.57 -32.88 -11.88
N SER A 234 9.57 -32.81 -11.02
CA SER A 234 8.49 -33.77 -10.96
C SER A 234 7.67 -33.83 -12.26
N ILE A 235 7.37 -32.66 -12.84
CA ILE A 235 6.66 -32.56 -14.14
C ILE A 235 7.45 -33.24 -15.28
N LEU A 236 8.76 -33.25 -15.21
CA LEU A 236 9.62 -33.89 -16.23
C LEU A 236 9.84 -35.37 -15.95
N LEU A 237 10.03 -35.74 -14.68
CA LEU A 237 10.34 -37.12 -14.29
C LEU A 237 9.12 -38.03 -14.34
N VAL A 238 7.94 -37.58 -13.92
CA VAL A 238 6.72 -38.41 -13.86
C VAL A 238 6.34 -38.97 -15.24
N PRO A 239 6.24 -38.18 -16.32
CA PRO A 239 5.99 -38.71 -17.66
C PRO A 239 7.10 -39.66 -18.15
N SER A 240 8.35 -39.34 -17.84
CA SER A 240 9.49 -40.20 -18.24
C SER A 240 9.44 -41.57 -17.56
N PHE A 241 9.10 -41.61 -16.29
CA PHE A 241 8.86 -42.89 -15.58
C PHE A 241 7.66 -43.64 -16.13
N MET A 242 6.55 -42.99 -16.44
CA MET A 242 5.37 -43.63 -17.04
C MET A 242 5.74 -44.30 -18.38
N VAL A 243 6.42 -43.57 -19.26
CA VAL A 243 6.87 -44.14 -20.55
C VAL A 243 7.83 -45.32 -20.34
N TYR A 244 8.73 -45.23 -19.38
CA TYR A 244 9.64 -46.31 -19.03
C TYR A 244 8.90 -47.56 -18.57
N PHE A 245 7.95 -47.45 -17.65
CA PHE A 245 7.18 -48.60 -17.14
C PHE A 245 6.32 -49.23 -18.23
N VAL A 246 5.65 -48.44 -19.03
CA VAL A 246 4.85 -48.93 -20.17
C VAL A 246 5.70 -49.68 -21.21
N SER A 247 6.89 -49.13 -21.54
CA SER A 247 7.84 -49.82 -22.43
C SER A 247 8.31 -51.14 -21.85
N ARG A 248 8.65 -51.17 -20.58
CA ARG A 248 9.12 -52.38 -19.90
C ARG A 248 8.02 -53.47 -19.85
N GLU A 249 6.78 -53.12 -19.63
CA GLU A 249 5.66 -54.07 -19.71
C GLU A 249 5.47 -54.62 -21.12
N LYS A 250 5.57 -53.78 -22.15
CA LYS A 250 5.52 -54.25 -23.56
C LYS A 250 6.66 -55.20 -23.90
N GLU A 251 7.90 -54.88 -23.47
CA GLU A 251 9.05 -55.80 -23.66
C GLU A 251 8.83 -57.16 -22.99
N LYS A 252 8.33 -57.19 -21.75
CA LYS A 252 7.99 -58.47 -21.04
C LYS A 252 6.94 -59.23 -21.79
N LYS A 253 5.89 -58.60 -22.30
CA LYS A 253 4.82 -59.27 -23.07
C LYS A 253 5.34 -59.83 -24.40
N VAL A 254 6.26 -59.14 -25.06
CA VAL A 254 6.89 -59.61 -26.29
C VAL A 254 7.80 -60.80 -26.01
N GLN A 255 8.63 -60.72 -24.96
CA GLN A 255 9.49 -61.85 -24.54
C GLN A 255 8.69 -63.10 -24.21
N ALA A 256 7.61 -62.96 -23.44
CA ALA A 256 6.71 -64.10 -23.10
C ALA A 256 6.07 -64.73 -24.37
N LYS A 257 5.70 -63.90 -25.36
CA LYS A 257 5.17 -64.41 -26.65
C LYS A 257 6.23 -65.16 -27.48
N ILE A 258 7.49 -64.68 -27.49
CA ILE A 258 8.60 -65.34 -28.18
C ILE A 258 8.91 -66.67 -27.52
N GLU A 259 8.88 -66.73 -26.17
CA GLU A 259 9.12 -67.93 -25.38
C GLU A 259 8.05 -68.99 -25.65
N MET A 260 6.77 -68.60 -25.63
CA MET A 260 5.65 -69.53 -26.01
C MET A 260 5.77 -70.01 -27.47
N ALA A 261 6.14 -69.14 -28.42
CA ALA A 261 6.30 -69.56 -29.82
C ALA A 261 7.49 -70.51 -30.01
N ASN A 262 8.57 -70.38 -29.25
CA ASN A 262 9.69 -71.29 -29.27
C ASN A 262 9.32 -72.65 -28.68
N GLU A 263 8.57 -72.69 -27.56
CA GLU A 263 8.09 -73.95 -26.97
C GLU A 263 7.14 -74.70 -27.91
N ASP A 264 6.25 -73.95 -28.65
CA ASP A 264 5.37 -74.60 -29.66
C ASP A 264 6.16 -75.09 -30.86
N LEU A 265 7.23 -74.46 -31.25
CA LEU A 265 8.13 -74.94 -32.33
C LEU A 265 8.88 -76.18 -31.90
N GLU A 266 9.43 -76.24 -30.70
CA GLU A 266 10.10 -77.40 -30.15
C GLU A 266 9.16 -78.59 -30.08
N ARG A 267 7.95 -78.41 -29.59
CA ARG A 267 6.92 -79.47 -29.50
C ARG A 267 6.49 -80.02 -30.84
N ASN A 268 6.47 -79.14 -31.90
CA ASN A 268 6.16 -79.58 -33.27
C ASN A 268 7.35 -80.25 -33.98
N LEU A 269 8.56 -80.18 -33.48
CA LEU A 269 9.74 -80.81 -34.00
C LEU A 269 9.95 -82.23 -33.38
N GLU A 270 9.38 -82.47 -32.19
CA GLU A 270 9.42 -83.80 -31.48
C GLU A 270 8.29 -84.75 -31.84
N SER A 271 7.29 -84.26 -32.60
CA SER A 271 6.17 -85.04 -33.10
C SER A 271 6.39 -85.60 -34.54
#